data_318a10aae855c331dd5b34ec2cf3c0d7
#
_entry.id   318a10aae855c331dd5b34ec2cf3c0d7
#
_cell.length_a   1.000
_cell.length_b   1.000
_cell.length_c   1.000
_cell.angle_alpha   90.00
_cell.angle_beta   90.00
_cell.angle_gamma   90.00
#
_symmetry.space_group_name_H-M   'P 1'
#
loop_
_entity.id
_entity.type
_entity.pdbx_description
1 polymer ?
#
loop_
_entity_poly.entity_id
_entity_poly.type
_entity_poly.pdbx_seq_one_letter_code
_entity_poly.pdbx_strand_id
1 'polypeptide(L)'
;VGSEMCIRDSDEAVTICTDDAKVDRVWKGLQKRLSAMALSVITVTWLSELPETDMLLFRYIRKAIDAPRTIELNFGDPDVLEVSKVWKKVTNERLRVIQFLRFQKAADGTFFAAVKPVYNVLPLTLPHLKDRFADQCWLLYDLKREYGYYYDLKEATEVRFEEKEAHLLSGLLGEELMDADEKLFQQMWKTYFKSIAIKERL
;
A
#
# COMPACT_ATOMS: atom_id res chain seq x y z
N VAL A 1 -13.77 10.54 2.28
CA VAL A 1 -14.70 10.40 1.15
C VAL A 1 -15.33 9.04 1.29
N GLY A 2 -16.64 8.99 1.69
CA GLY A 2 -17.37 7.75 1.88
C GLY A 2 -17.50 7.00 0.54
N SER A 3 -17.12 5.73 0.48
CA SER A 3 -17.42 4.88 -0.67
C SER A 3 -18.88 4.47 -0.61
N GLU A 4 -19.66 4.89 -1.59
CA GLU A 4 -21.02 4.42 -1.79
C GLU A 4 -20.97 3.11 -2.57
N MET A 5 -21.41 2.02 -1.93
CA MET A 5 -21.55 0.72 -2.58
C MET A 5 -23.02 0.50 -2.97
N CYS A 6 -23.28 0.38 -4.27
CA CYS A 6 -24.61 0.11 -4.79
C CYS A 6 -24.78 -1.39 -5.04
N ILE A 7 -25.65 -2.05 -4.27
CA ILE A 7 -26.00 -3.47 -4.47
C ILE A 7 -27.24 -3.50 -5.37
N ARG A 8 -27.07 -3.90 -6.65
CA ARG A 8 -28.18 -4.16 -7.59
C ARG A 8 -28.64 -5.61 -7.46
N ASP A 9 -29.60 -5.86 -6.60
CA ASP A 9 -30.33 -7.14 -6.58
C ASP A 9 -31.80 -6.98 -6.12
N SER A 10 -32.27 -5.75 -6.07
CA SER A 10 -33.68 -5.37 -5.88
C SER A 10 -33.96 -4.13 -6.68
N ASP A 11 -35.20 -3.91 -7.08
CA ASP A 11 -35.65 -2.75 -7.87
C ASP A 11 -35.45 -1.38 -7.17
N GLU A 12 -34.93 -1.37 -5.93
CA GLU A 12 -34.58 -0.18 -5.16
C GLU A 12 -33.08 -0.19 -4.83
N ALA A 13 -32.37 0.86 -5.25
CA ALA A 13 -30.99 1.10 -4.85
C ALA A 13 -30.95 1.53 -3.37
N VAL A 14 -30.27 0.78 -2.53
CA VAL A 14 -30.06 1.13 -1.11
C VAL A 14 -28.69 1.77 -0.96
N THR A 15 -28.67 3.02 -0.51
CA THR A 15 -27.42 3.72 -0.15
C THR A 15 -26.96 3.28 1.23
N ILE A 16 -25.76 2.70 1.32
CA ILE A 16 -25.14 2.30 2.58
C ILE A 16 -24.12 3.34 2.98
N CYS A 17 -24.35 4.00 4.13
CA CYS A 17 -23.39 4.92 4.72
C CYS A 17 -22.43 4.19 5.66
N THR A 18 -21.15 4.58 5.63
CA THR A 18 -20.15 4.08 6.57
C THR A 18 -20.46 4.59 7.98
N ASP A 19 -20.41 3.69 8.96
CA ASP A 19 -20.65 3.95 10.38
C ASP A 19 -19.49 3.32 11.16
N ASP A 20 -18.64 4.15 11.76
CA ASP A 20 -17.41 3.70 12.42
C ASP A 20 -17.67 2.73 13.57
N ALA A 21 -18.75 2.92 14.32
CA ALA A 21 -19.11 2.01 15.40
C ALA A 21 -19.53 0.62 14.89
N LYS A 22 -20.20 0.58 13.73
CA LYS A 22 -20.54 -0.69 13.05
C LYS A 22 -19.31 -1.36 12.45
N VAL A 23 -18.42 -0.57 11.84
CA VAL A 23 -17.13 -1.06 11.29
C VAL A 23 -16.32 -1.71 12.39
N ASP A 24 -16.12 -1.04 13.52
CA ASP A 24 -15.38 -1.56 14.68
C ASP A 24 -15.98 -2.85 15.21
N ARG A 25 -17.30 -2.91 15.35
CA ARG A 25 -17.99 -4.10 15.81
C ARG A 25 -17.80 -5.29 14.87
N VAL A 26 -17.93 -5.05 13.56
CA VAL A 26 -17.75 -6.10 12.55
C VAL A 26 -16.29 -6.55 12.56
N TRP A 27 -15.33 -5.63 12.56
CA TRP A 27 -13.91 -5.95 12.57
C TRP A 27 -13.49 -6.78 13.78
N LYS A 28 -13.93 -6.38 14.98
CA LYS A 28 -13.73 -7.18 16.22
C LYS A 28 -14.36 -8.56 16.13
N GLY A 29 -15.51 -8.68 15.47
CA GLY A 29 -16.18 -9.96 15.20
C GLY A 29 -15.37 -10.86 14.28
N LEU A 30 -14.80 -10.30 13.21
CA LEU A 30 -13.93 -11.01 12.27
C LEU A 30 -12.64 -11.49 12.97
N GLN A 31 -11.99 -10.62 13.75
CA GLN A 31 -10.77 -10.97 14.50
C GLN A 31 -10.96 -12.15 15.46
N LYS A 32 -12.16 -12.33 16.00
CA LYS A 32 -12.47 -13.46 16.90
C LYS A 32 -12.72 -14.78 16.17
N ARG A 33 -13.11 -14.72 14.89
CA ARG A 33 -13.57 -15.90 14.12
C ARG A 33 -12.57 -16.34 13.06
N LEU A 34 -11.84 -15.40 12.49
CA LEU A 34 -10.94 -15.67 11.37
C LEU A 34 -9.48 -15.81 11.83
N SER A 35 -8.71 -16.57 11.06
CA SER A 35 -7.28 -16.69 11.28
C SER A 35 -6.56 -15.38 10.96
N ALA A 36 -5.34 -15.21 11.49
CA ALA A 36 -4.48 -14.08 11.15
C ALA A 36 -4.18 -14.02 9.64
N MET A 37 -4.10 -15.19 8.99
CA MET A 37 -3.90 -15.28 7.54
C MET A 37 -5.14 -14.75 6.79
N ALA A 38 -6.34 -15.15 7.16
CA ALA A 38 -7.58 -14.66 6.54
C ALA A 38 -7.73 -13.15 6.70
N LEU A 39 -7.44 -12.61 7.88
CA LEU A 39 -7.46 -11.17 8.12
C LEU A 39 -6.45 -10.43 7.26
N SER A 40 -5.22 -10.96 7.15
CA SER A 40 -4.20 -10.40 6.25
C SER A 40 -4.65 -10.44 4.79
N VAL A 41 -5.24 -11.55 4.35
CA VAL A 41 -5.76 -11.68 2.98
C VAL A 41 -6.84 -10.63 2.71
N ILE A 42 -7.78 -10.43 3.64
CA ILE A 42 -8.84 -9.41 3.51
C ILE A 42 -8.22 -8.01 3.42
N THR A 43 -7.36 -7.63 4.37
CA THR A 43 -6.78 -6.29 4.44
C THR A 43 -5.93 -5.97 3.21
N VAL A 44 -5.06 -6.90 2.81
CA VAL A 44 -4.16 -6.70 1.67
C VAL A 44 -4.95 -6.67 0.35
N THR A 45 -5.97 -7.52 0.20
CA THR A 45 -6.81 -7.54 -1.00
C THR A 45 -7.62 -6.25 -1.12
N TRP A 46 -8.13 -5.71 -0.02
CA TRP A 46 -8.84 -4.43 -0.01
C TRP A 46 -7.97 -3.28 -0.52
N LEU A 47 -6.68 -3.27 -0.18
CA LEU A 47 -5.70 -2.29 -0.66
C LEU A 47 -5.40 -2.39 -2.17
N SER A 48 -5.96 -3.36 -2.88
CA SER A 48 -5.87 -3.42 -4.34
C SER A 48 -6.64 -2.29 -5.03
N GLU A 49 -7.70 -1.79 -4.39
CA GLU A 49 -8.61 -0.75 -4.93
C GLU A 49 -9.21 -1.13 -6.31
N LEU A 50 -9.33 -2.44 -6.59
CA LEU A 50 -9.99 -2.90 -7.81
C LEU A 50 -11.51 -2.83 -7.65
N PRO A 51 -12.26 -2.47 -8.70
CA PRO A 51 -13.72 -2.26 -8.61
C PRO A 51 -14.50 -3.47 -8.08
N GLU A 52 -14.05 -4.68 -8.39
CA GLU A 52 -14.74 -5.92 -8.01
C GLU A 52 -14.35 -6.42 -6.61
N THR A 53 -13.40 -5.76 -5.95
CA THR A 53 -12.82 -6.25 -4.69
C THR A 53 -13.84 -6.28 -3.56
N ASP A 54 -14.74 -5.32 -3.49
CA ASP A 54 -15.72 -5.22 -2.40
C ASP A 54 -16.66 -6.42 -2.38
N MET A 55 -17.24 -6.78 -3.53
CA MET A 55 -18.11 -7.95 -3.65
C MET A 55 -17.35 -9.27 -3.50
N LEU A 56 -16.13 -9.33 -4.00
CA LEU A 56 -15.26 -10.49 -3.84
C LEU A 56 -14.94 -10.73 -2.36
N LEU A 57 -14.55 -9.69 -1.64
CA LEU A 57 -14.27 -9.76 -0.19
C LEU A 57 -15.51 -10.09 0.61
N PHE A 58 -16.67 -9.52 0.25
CA PHE A 58 -17.94 -9.86 0.93
C PHE A 58 -18.24 -11.36 0.82
N ARG A 59 -18.15 -11.95 -0.39
CA ARG A 59 -18.38 -13.39 -0.59
C ARG A 59 -17.34 -14.23 0.15
N TYR A 60 -16.06 -13.84 0.10
CA TYR A 60 -15.00 -14.53 0.82
C TYR A 60 -15.23 -14.52 2.34
N ILE A 61 -15.53 -13.35 2.92
CA ILE A 61 -15.79 -13.20 4.36
C ILE A 61 -16.99 -14.05 4.79
N ARG A 62 -18.09 -14.03 4.04
CA ARG A 62 -19.27 -14.85 4.32
C ARG A 62 -18.91 -16.33 4.35
N LYS A 63 -18.22 -16.82 3.34
CA LYS A 63 -17.75 -18.21 3.28
C LYS A 63 -16.82 -18.55 4.46
N ALA A 64 -15.89 -17.65 4.79
CA ALA A 64 -14.94 -17.86 5.87
C ALA A 64 -15.61 -17.93 7.26
N ILE A 65 -16.70 -17.16 7.46
CA ILE A 65 -17.49 -17.20 8.71
C ILE A 65 -18.35 -18.47 8.82
N ASP A 66 -18.94 -18.89 7.70
CA ASP A 66 -19.89 -20.01 7.66
C ASP A 66 -19.17 -21.37 7.61
N ALA A 67 -17.90 -21.39 7.23
CA ALA A 67 -17.11 -22.61 7.13
C ALA A 67 -16.73 -23.17 8.52
N PRO A 68 -16.82 -24.50 8.72
CA PRO A 68 -16.40 -25.14 9.96
C PRO A 68 -14.88 -25.21 10.15
N ARG A 69 -14.12 -24.94 9.08
CA ARG A 69 -12.65 -24.93 9.04
C ARG A 69 -12.15 -23.74 8.24
N THR A 70 -10.87 -23.41 8.38
CA THR A 70 -10.20 -22.38 7.60
C THR A 70 -10.28 -22.66 6.11
N ILE A 71 -10.59 -21.63 5.30
CA ILE A 71 -10.79 -21.76 3.85
C ILE A 71 -9.65 -21.20 3.01
N GLU A 72 -8.64 -20.59 3.62
CA GLU A 72 -7.59 -19.80 2.96
C GLU A 72 -6.79 -20.58 1.93
N LEU A 73 -6.70 -21.90 2.10
CA LEU A 73 -5.99 -22.80 1.19
C LEU A 73 -6.92 -23.62 0.29
N ASN A 74 -8.23 -23.38 0.36
CA ASN A 74 -9.20 -24.08 -0.49
C ASN A 74 -9.28 -23.42 -1.90
N PHE A 75 -8.23 -23.58 -2.68
CA PHE A 75 -8.15 -23.01 -4.04
C PHE A 75 -9.10 -23.68 -5.04
N GLY A 76 -9.84 -24.71 -4.65
CA GLY A 76 -10.96 -25.25 -5.41
C GLY A 76 -12.20 -24.33 -5.40
N ASP A 77 -12.30 -23.43 -4.42
CA ASP A 77 -13.33 -22.39 -4.41
C ASP A 77 -12.90 -21.19 -5.25
N PRO A 78 -13.74 -20.74 -6.21
CA PRO A 78 -13.39 -19.66 -7.12
C PRO A 78 -13.15 -18.31 -6.41
N ASP A 79 -13.89 -17.99 -5.34
CA ASP A 79 -13.70 -16.74 -4.60
C ASP A 79 -12.38 -16.78 -3.81
N VAL A 80 -12.05 -17.91 -3.18
CA VAL A 80 -10.76 -18.09 -2.47
C VAL A 80 -9.60 -17.97 -3.45
N LEU A 81 -9.71 -18.60 -4.61
CA LEU A 81 -8.69 -18.54 -5.64
C LEU A 81 -8.48 -17.10 -6.15
N GLU A 82 -9.56 -16.38 -6.42
CA GLU A 82 -9.46 -15.01 -6.94
C GLU A 82 -8.92 -14.02 -5.89
N VAL A 83 -9.38 -14.09 -4.65
CA VAL A 83 -8.82 -13.31 -3.53
C VAL A 83 -7.32 -13.59 -3.39
N SER A 84 -6.90 -14.85 -3.47
CA SER A 84 -5.48 -15.23 -3.39
C SER A 84 -4.65 -14.63 -4.53
N LYS A 85 -5.19 -14.59 -5.76
CA LYS A 85 -4.50 -13.95 -6.89
C LYS A 85 -4.33 -12.44 -6.68
N VAL A 86 -5.39 -11.75 -6.22
CA VAL A 86 -5.32 -10.30 -5.92
C VAL A 86 -4.34 -10.04 -4.79
N TRP A 87 -4.44 -10.79 -3.69
CA TRP A 87 -3.49 -10.70 -2.57
C TRP A 87 -2.04 -10.84 -3.03
N LYS A 88 -1.75 -11.81 -3.89
CA LYS A 88 -0.42 -12.04 -4.45
C LYS A 88 0.06 -10.86 -5.30
N LYS A 89 -0.81 -10.26 -6.12
CA LYS A 89 -0.48 -9.07 -6.92
C LYS A 89 -0.07 -7.89 -6.02
N VAL A 90 -0.88 -7.59 -4.99
CA VAL A 90 -0.60 -6.49 -4.04
C VAL A 90 0.69 -6.76 -3.26
N THR A 91 0.88 -7.98 -2.78
CA THR A 91 2.09 -8.37 -2.05
C THR A 91 3.35 -8.25 -2.92
N ASN A 92 3.28 -8.68 -4.17
CA ASN A 92 4.40 -8.54 -5.11
C ASN A 92 4.72 -7.06 -5.40
N GLU A 93 3.69 -6.21 -5.54
CA GLU A 93 3.88 -4.77 -5.68
C GLU A 93 4.57 -4.15 -4.46
N ARG A 94 4.12 -4.51 -3.24
CA ARG A 94 4.79 -4.12 -2.00
C ARG A 94 6.27 -4.50 -2.02
N LEU A 95 6.59 -5.74 -2.39
CA LEU A 95 7.98 -6.21 -2.47
C LEU A 95 8.79 -5.40 -3.48
N ARG A 96 8.22 -5.08 -4.65
CA ARG A 96 8.88 -4.23 -5.65
C ARG A 96 9.16 -2.83 -5.10
N VAL A 97 8.19 -2.21 -4.43
CA VAL A 97 8.39 -0.90 -3.80
C VAL A 97 9.56 -0.99 -2.81
N ILE A 98 9.58 -1.94 -1.90
CA ILE A 98 10.66 -2.11 -0.91
C ILE A 98 12.02 -2.33 -1.58
N GLN A 99 12.09 -3.13 -2.64
CA GLN A 99 13.34 -3.47 -3.32
C GLN A 99 13.91 -2.32 -4.15
N PHE A 100 13.04 -1.52 -4.78
CA PHE A 100 13.44 -0.48 -5.72
C PHE A 100 13.29 0.95 -5.19
N LEU A 101 12.77 1.10 -3.96
CA LEU A 101 12.70 2.41 -3.31
C LEU A 101 14.07 3.04 -3.18
N ARG A 102 14.17 4.32 -3.54
CA ARG A 102 15.38 5.11 -3.39
C ARG A 102 15.04 6.43 -2.71
N PHE A 103 15.67 6.64 -1.58
CA PHE A 103 15.58 7.91 -0.89
C PHE A 103 16.59 8.89 -1.43
N GLN A 104 16.20 10.15 -1.52
CA GLN A 104 17.03 11.31 -1.83
C GLN A 104 17.18 12.12 -0.56
N LYS A 105 18.40 12.50 -0.21
CA LYS A 105 18.65 13.30 0.98
C LYS A 105 18.35 14.76 0.70
N ALA A 106 17.46 15.35 1.48
CA ALA A 106 17.18 16.78 1.43
C ALA A 106 18.20 17.57 2.26
N ALA A 107 18.32 18.86 2.02
CA ALA A 107 19.26 19.76 2.68
C ALA A 107 19.04 19.86 4.20
N ASP A 108 17.82 19.61 4.68
CA ASP A 108 17.45 19.57 6.09
C ASP A 108 17.81 18.22 6.77
N GLY A 109 18.35 17.26 6.03
CA GLY A 109 18.69 15.94 6.51
C GLY A 109 17.57 14.90 6.41
N THR A 110 16.38 15.27 5.96
CA THR A 110 15.26 14.35 5.74
C THR A 110 15.47 13.54 4.47
N PHE A 111 15.10 12.28 4.49
CA PHE A 111 15.15 11.40 3.34
C PHE A 111 13.80 11.35 2.63
N PHE A 112 13.74 11.80 1.39
CA PHE A 112 12.52 11.83 0.58
C PHE A 112 12.54 10.73 -0.47
N ALA A 113 11.41 10.03 -0.63
CA ALA A 113 11.17 9.13 -1.74
C ALA A 113 9.73 9.24 -2.24
N ALA A 114 9.54 9.25 -3.55
CA ALA A 114 8.23 9.20 -4.16
C ALA A 114 8.11 7.96 -5.04
N VAL A 115 6.92 7.37 -5.01
CA VAL A 115 6.57 6.17 -5.78
C VAL A 115 5.21 6.35 -6.43
N LYS A 116 4.93 5.56 -7.47
CA LYS A 116 3.63 5.57 -8.15
C LYS A 116 3.14 4.12 -8.31
N PRO A 117 2.80 3.45 -7.22
CA PRO A 117 2.40 2.06 -7.27
C PRO A 117 1.00 1.89 -7.89
N VAL A 118 0.76 0.73 -8.49
CA VAL A 118 -0.55 0.38 -9.05
C VAL A 118 -1.57 0.25 -7.93
N TYR A 119 -1.21 -0.47 -6.86
CA TYR A 119 -2.04 -0.75 -5.68
C TYR A 119 -1.63 0.15 -4.50
N ASN A 120 -2.52 0.30 -3.52
CA ASN A 120 -2.24 1.08 -2.31
C ASN A 120 -1.35 0.30 -1.34
N VAL A 121 -0.06 0.25 -1.61
CA VAL A 121 0.89 -0.58 -0.85
C VAL A 121 1.69 0.17 0.20
N LEU A 122 1.61 1.51 0.26
CA LEU A 122 2.38 2.30 1.21
C LEU A 122 2.19 1.83 2.67
N PRO A 123 0.94 1.64 3.17
CA PRO A 123 0.72 1.18 4.53
C PRO A 123 1.43 -0.16 4.84
N LEU A 124 1.53 -1.02 3.82
CA LEU A 124 2.17 -2.33 3.95
C LEU A 124 3.71 -2.27 3.99
N THR A 125 4.30 -1.15 3.55
CA THR A 125 5.77 -0.96 3.55
C THR A 125 6.28 -0.40 4.87
N LEU A 126 5.43 0.27 5.65
CA LEU A 126 5.82 1.00 6.85
C LEU A 126 6.60 0.16 7.89
N PRO A 127 6.17 -1.09 8.23
CA PRO A 127 6.91 -1.88 9.19
C PRO A 127 8.37 -2.12 8.76
N HIS A 128 8.56 -2.42 7.48
CA HIS A 128 9.90 -2.64 6.92
C HIS A 128 10.75 -1.37 6.91
N LEU A 129 10.17 -0.23 6.53
CA LEU A 129 10.89 1.05 6.46
C LEU A 129 11.26 1.56 7.86
N LYS A 130 10.36 1.44 8.83
CA LYS A 130 10.64 1.79 10.23
C LYS A 130 11.77 0.94 10.83
N ASP A 131 11.83 -0.34 10.49
CA ASP A 131 12.90 -1.24 10.94
C ASP A 131 14.23 -0.92 10.24
N ARG A 132 14.19 -0.73 8.92
CA ARG A 132 15.39 -0.55 8.08
C ARG A 132 16.03 0.83 8.23
N PHE A 133 15.22 1.87 8.45
CA PHE A 133 15.61 3.28 8.53
C PHE A 133 15.14 3.92 9.86
N ALA A 134 15.34 3.19 10.94
CA ALA A 134 14.89 3.59 12.28
C ALA A 134 15.60 4.84 12.82
N ASP A 135 16.80 5.11 12.33
CA ASP A 135 17.69 6.19 12.76
C ASP A 135 17.63 7.46 11.91
N GLN A 136 16.70 7.50 10.94
CA GLN A 136 16.59 8.59 9.96
C GLN A 136 15.15 9.07 9.83
N CYS A 137 14.97 10.39 9.72
CA CYS A 137 13.69 10.96 9.34
C CYS A 137 13.48 10.75 7.85
N TRP A 138 12.32 10.25 7.46
CA TRP A 138 12.00 10.04 6.06
C TRP A 138 10.55 10.35 5.72
N LEU A 139 10.34 10.71 4.45
CA LEU A 139 9.04 10.92 3.83
C LEU A 139 8.92 10.00 2.62
N LEU A 140 7.94 9.10 2.67
CA LEU A 140 7.53 8.28 1.53
C LEU A 140 6.20 8.78 0.99
N TYR A 141 6.13 9.11 -0.31
CA TYR A 141 4.96 9.72 -0.93
C TYR A 141 4.43 8.91 -2.12
N ASP A 142 3.10 8.72 -2.18
CA ASP A 142 2.39 8.11 -3.33
C ASP A 142 1.91 9.21 -4.27
N LEU A 143 2.54 9.32 -5.43
CA LEU A 143 2.20 10.29 -6.47
C LEU A 143 0.83 10.04 -7.12
N LYS A 144 0.31 8.81 -7.05
CA LYS A 144 -0.98 8.46 -7.64
C LYS A 144 -2.14 8.86 -6.73
N ARG A 145 -1.97 8.68 -5.41
CA ARG A 145 -3.00 8.89 -4.40
C ARG A 145 -2.85 10.19 -3.64
N GLU A 146 -1.75 10.91 -3.89
CA GLU A 146 -1.45 12.22 -3.32
C GLU A 146 -1.45 12.21 -1.78
N TYR A 147 -0.85 11.17 -1.19
CA TYR A 147 -0.61 11.07 0.23
C TYR A 147 0.72 10.38 0.51
N GLY A 148 1.23 10.51 1.71
CA GLY A 148 2.47 9.87 2.10
C GLY A 148 2.54 9.60 3.60
N TYR A 149 3.71 9.12 4.03
CA TYR A 149 4.01 8.90 5.44
C TYR A 149 5.32 9.58 5.78
N TYR A 150 5.27 10.45 6.79
CA TYR A 150 6.45 11.06 7.39
C TYR A 150 6.80 10.31 8.68
N TYR A 151 8.06 9.91 8.81
CA TYR A 151 8.61 9.25 9.98
C TYR A 151 9.55 10.20 10.71
N ASP A 152 9.28 10.45 11.99
CA ASP A 152 9.98 11.41 12.86
C ASP A 152 10.93 10.74 13.88
N LEU A 153 11.39 9.52 13.62
CA LEU A 153 12.17 8.62 14.49
C LEU A 153 11.34 7.90 15.58
N LYS A 154 10.06 8.19 15.70
CA LYS A 154 9.15 7.57 16.68
C LYS A 154 7.98 6.89 15.97
N GLU A 155 7.25 7.66 15.21
CA GLU A 155 6.07 7.16 14.50
C GLU A 155 6.01 7.64 13.06
N ALA A 156 5.29 6.89 12.24
CA ALA A 156 5.02 7.26 10.86
C ALA A 156 3.59 7.81 10.77
N THR A 157 3.49 9.09 10.49
CA THR A 157 2.21 9.82 10.40
C THR A 157 1.81 10.01 8.94
N GLU A 158 0.56 9.78 8.62
CA GLU A 158 0.04 10.09 7.29
C GLU A 158 0.06 11.60 7.04
N VAL A 159 0.55 11.99 5.87
CA VAL A 159 0.62 13.39 5.45
C VAL A 159 0.01 13.58 4.07
N ARG A 160 -0.63 14.73 3.87
CA ARG A 160 -1.15 15.20 2.59
C ARG A 160 -0.73 16.64 2.41
N PHE A 161 -0.33 16.99 1.21
CA PHE A 161 0.09 18.35 0.89
C PHE A 161 -1.04 19.06 0.14
N GLU A 162 -1.44 20.23 0.61
CA GLU A 162 -2.46 21.06 -0.03
C GLU A 162 -1.91 21.75 -1.28
N GLU A 163 -0.64 22.18 -1.23
CA GLU A 163 0.09 22.75 -2.35
C GLU A 163 0.99 21.71 -3.01
N LYS A 164 0.86 21.57 -4.33
CA LYS A 164 1.67 20.64 -5.12
C LYS A 164 2.99 21.30 -5.51
N GLU A 165 3.97 21.20 -4.65
CA GLU A 165 5.32 21.61 -4.99
C GLU A 165 5.92 20.75 -6.13
N ALA A 166 6.83 21.30 -6.92
CA ALA A 166 7.37 20.65 -8.11
C ALA A 166 8.01 19.27 -7.81
N HIS A 167 8.61 19.08 -6.64
CA HIS A 167 9.20 17.80 -6.24
C HIS A 167 8.14 16.72 -5.94
N LEU A 168 6.95 17.11 -5.45
CA LEU A 168 5.83 16.18 -5.25
C LEU A 168 5.21 15.73 -6.56
N LEU A 169 5.27 16.57 -7.60
CA LEU A 169 4.76 16.22 -8.93
C LEU A 169 5.74 15.35 -9.72
N SER A 170 7.03 15.65 -9.64
CA SER A 170 8.08 14.93 -10.37
C SER A 170 8.57 13.67 -9.66
N GLY A 171 8.39 13.58 -8.34
CA GLY A 171 8.96 12.53 -7.49
C GLY A 171 10.48 12.70 -7.27
N LEU A 172 11.03 13.83 -7.67
CA LEU A 172 12.44 14.19 -7.52
C LEU A 172 12.54 15.49 -6.73
N LEU A 173 13.46 15.54 -5.77
CA LEU A 173 13.80 16.79 -5.11
C LEU A 173 14.39 17.76 -6.11
N GLY A 174 13.96 19.03 -6.07
CA GLY A 174 14.60 20.12 -6.81
C GLY A 174 16.05 20.32 -6.34
N GLU A 175 16.90 20.84 -7.22
CA GLU A 175 18.32 21.06 -6.92
C GLU A 175 18.55 21.93 -5.68
N GLU A 176 17.63 22.84 -5.42
CA GLU A 176 17.67 23.77 -4.27
C GLU A 176 17.34 23.07 -2.93
N LEU A 177 16.62 21.95 -2.98
CA LEU A 177 16.20 21.20 -1.80
C LEU A 177 17.08 19.98 -1.54
N MET A 178 18.02 19.66 -2.42
CA MET A 178 18.92 18.53 -2.28
C MET A 178 20.11 18.85 -1.38
N ASP A 179 20.56 17.82 -0.63
CA ASP A 179 21.89 17.85 0.01
C ASP A 179 22.99 17.99 -1.06
N ALA A 180 24.08 18.68 -0.72
CA ALA A 180 25.17 18.97 -1.66
C ALA A 180 25.77 17.71 -2.30
N ASP A 181 25.83 16.61 -1.58
CA ASP A 181 26.41 15.34 -2.03
C ASP A 181 25.41 14.44 -2.76
N GLU A 182 24.11 14.74 -2.71
CA GLU A 182 23.05 13.88 -3.28
C GLU A 182 23.19 13.69 -4.80
N LYS A 183 23.59 14.73 -5.53
CA LYS A 183 23.85 14.62 -6.98
C LYS A 183 24.94 13.60 -7.30
N LEU A 184 26.00 13.60 -6.50
CA LEU A 184 27.12 12.66 -6.65
C LEU A 184 26.64 11.23 -6.38
N PHE A 185 25.89 11.00 -5.29
CA PHE A 185 25.34 9.68 -4.97
C PHE A 185 24.40 9.17 -6.04
N GLN A 186 23.53 10.01 -6.59
CA GLN A 186 22.64 9.63 -7.70
C GLN A 186 23.42 9.25 -8.96
N GLN A 187 24.48 9.97 -9.28
CA GLN A 187 25.33 9.66 -10.43
C GLN A 187 26.09 8.34 -10.24
N MET A 188 26.66 8.12 -9.07
CA MET A 188 27.31 6.86 -8.70
C MET A 188 26.35 5.69 -8.80
N TRP A 189 25.13 5.84 -8.27
CA TRP A 189 24.09 4.83 -8.35
C TRP A 189 23.68 4.49 -9.80
N LYS A 190 23.46 5.51 -10.64
CA LYS A 190 23.17 5.31 -12.07
C LYS A 190 24.28 4.54 -12.78
N THR A 191 25.54 4.85 -12.46
CA THR A 191 26.71 4.17 -13.03
C THR A 191 26.80 2.73 -12.55
N TYR A 192 26.62 2.48 -11.24
CA TYR A 192 26.59 1.14 -10.66
C TYR A 192 25.49 0.28 -11.29
N PHE A 193 24.25 0.80 -11.37
CA PHE A 193 23.14 0.07 -11.97
C PHE A 193 23.39 -0.29 -13.44
N LYS A 194 23.97 0.63 -14.23
CA LYS A 194 24.37 0.34 -15.62
C LYS A 194 25.41 -0.77 -15.71
N SER A 195 26.34 -0.83 -14.76
CA SER A 195 27.42 -1.84 -14.76
C SER A 195 26.95 -3.25 -14.41
N ILE A 196 25.89 -3.37 -13.59
CA ILE A 196 25.34 -4.66 -13.17
C ILE A 196 24.12 -5.11 -13.97
N ALA A 197 23.50 -4.22 -14.76
CA ALA A 197 22.36 -4.56 -15.61
C ALA A 197 22.79 -5.51 -16.74
N ILE A 198 22.31 -6.74 -16.67
CA ILE A 198 22.50 -7.74 -17.74
C ILE A 198 21.52 -7.38 -18.85
N LYS A 199 22.05 -6.92 -20.02
CA LYS A 199 21.25 -6.48 -21.17
C LYS A 199 20.26 -7.50 -21.72
N GLU A 200 20.47 -8.79 -21.44
CA GLU A 200 19.64 -9.91 -21.90
C GLU A 200 18.36 -10.13 -21.03
N ARG A 201 18.15 -9.33 -19.98
CA ARG A 201 16.98 -9.44 -19.09
C ARG A 201 16.10 -8.18 -19.06
N LEU A 202 16.30 -7.26 -19.99
CA LEU A 202 15.48 -6.06 -20.15
C LEU A 202 14.44 -6.24 -21.26
#